data_e6aa7add756b1869bb2e38ed09c683ce
#
_entry.id   e6aa7add756b1869bb2e38ed09c683ce
#
_cell.length_a   1.000
_cell.length_b   1.000
_cell.length_c   1.000
_cell.angle_alpha   90.00
_cell.angle_beta   90.00
_cell.angle_gamma   90.00
#
_symmetry.space_group_name_H-M   'P 1'
#
loop_
_entity.id
_entity.type
_entity.pdbx_description
1 polymer ?
#
loop_
_entity_poly.entity_id
_entity_poly.type
_entity_poly.pdbx_seq_one_letter_code
_entity_poly.pdbx_strand_id
1 'polypeptide(L)'
;MESAPKPISRAEGVQSYTYSSTFITGRLMLEKTWRWFGRQDKITLDMLRQIGVEGIVTALHHIPNGEVWSREDIRSMREYIEQHHMRWSVVESLPVCESIKYGGKDRDELIEKYIISLENLGREGVHTICYNFMPVLDWARTDLTHPNGDGTSSLYFSHAEFAYFDCKILKRKGAEAGYTAETLEEVERMSHHFTAEDEHRLVENIIVKTQGFVNGNITEHDERPVEIFRSLLALYDGIDKEQLRANMKYFLEAIMPVCNRWEMNMCVHPDDPPLQILGLPRIVSCDQDIEWMLNAVPDKHNGLTFCAGSLSAGAHNDVPALARKYAGRTHFVHLRSTNVLPGGDFKEASHLGGRAHIIELVRIFQSINPGLPMRVDHAPLMLGDEKMGYNAGYSFHGRMLALGQVEGIMATVDDELGIAPKG
;
A
#
# COMPACT_ATOMS: atom_id res chain seq x y z
N MET A 1 -63.11 -0.31 -32.15
CA MET A 1 -63.25 -0.05 -30.72
C MET A 1 -62.31 -0.98 -30.00
N GLU A 2 -61.07 -0.56 -29.86
CA GLU A 2 -60.04 -1.30 -29.14
C GLU A 2 -60.00 -0.77 -27.72
N SER A 3 -60.06 -1.69 -26.77
CA SER A 3 -60.07 -1.41 -25.34
C SER A 3 -58.62 -1.16 -24.81
N ALA A 4 -58.40 -0.07 -24.11
CA ALA A 4 -57.16 0.27 -23.45
C ALA A 4 -56.81 -0.70 -22.30
N PRO A 5 -55.52 -1.02 -22.09
CA PRO A 5 -55.10 -1.90 -21.01
C PRO A 5 -55.19 -1.23 -19.64
N LYS A 6 -55.62 -2.00 -18.63
CA LYS A 6 -55.73 -1.61 -17.23
C LYS A 6 -54.35 -1.40 -16.58
N PRO A 7 -54.18 -0.47 -15.61
CA PRO A 7 -52.92 -0.27 -14.92
C PRO A 7 -52.62 -1.40 -13.94
N ILE A 8 -51.34 -1.82 -13.93
CA ILE A 8 -50.80 -2.82 -13.01
C ILE A 8 -50.69 -2.18 -11.60
N SER A 9 -51.29 -2.84 -10.62
CA SER A 9 -51.24 -2.45 -9.21
C SER A 9 -49.79 -2.59 -8.66
N ARG A 10 -49.37 -1.56 -7.94
CA ARG A 10 -48.10 -1.60 -7.15
C ARG A 10 -48.18 -2.74 -6.13
N ALA A 11 -47.21 -3.63 -6.18
CA ALA A 11 -46.98 -4.63 -5.14
C ALA A 11 -46.49 -3.95 -3.88
N GLU A 12 -47.24 -4.09 -2.81
CA GLU A 12 -46.81 -3.84 -1.44
C GLU A 12 -45.81 -4.93 -1.04
N GLY A 13 -44.73 -4.54 -0.36
CA GLY A 13 -43.82 -5.48 0.28
C GLY A 13 -42.35 -5.17 0.18
N VAL A 14 -41.96 -3.91 0.43
CA VAL A 14 -40.55 -3.66 0.80
C VAL A 14 -40.42 -3.92 2.30
N GLN A 15 -39.99 -5.14 2.64
CA GLN A 15 -39.52 -5.43 3.99
C GLN A 15 -38.29 -4.58 4.28
N SER A 16 -38.44 -3.61 5.18
CA SER A 16 -37.32 -2.86 5.76
C SER A 16 -36.51 -3.81 6.64
N TYR A 17 -35.40 -4.31 6.14
CA TYR A 17 -34.41 -4.96 6.99
C TYR A 17 -33.71 -3.90 7.84
N THR A 18 -34.15 -3.75 9.07
CA THR A 18 -33.40 -3.03 10.11
C THR A 18 -32.18 -3.87 10.47
N TYR A 19 -31.02 -3.54 9.92
CA TYR A 19 -29.77 -4.06 10.41
C TYR A 19 -29.47 -3.44 11.77
N SER A 20 -29.69 -4.20 12.81
CA SER A 20 -29.15 -3.91 14.15
C SER A 20 -27.63 -3.89 14.08
N SER A 21 -27.02 -2.75 14.36
CA SER A 21 -25.56 -2.61 14.51
C SER A 21 -25.11 -3.23 15.83
N THR A 22 -25.23 -4.53 15.96
CA THR A 22 -24.58 -5.28 17.05
C THR A 22 -23.15 -5.55 16.57
N PHE A 23 -22.19 -4.83 17.09
CA PHE A 23 -20.77 -5.16 16.96
C PHE A 23 -20.57 -6.57 17.52
N ILE A 24 -20.31 -7.51 16.63
CA ILE A 24 -20.19 -8.91 16.95
C ILE A 24 -18.79 -9.12 17.57
N THR A 25 -18.74 -9.22 18.88
CA THR A 25 -17.63 -9.84 19.61
C THR A 25 -17.57 -11.31 19.20
N GLY A 26 -16.58 -11.69 18.37
CA GLY A 26 -16.38 -13.07 17.93
C GLY A 26 -16.07 -13.24 16.45
N ARG A 27 -15.44 -12.26 15.81
CA ARG A 27 -14.96 -12.39 14.44
C ARG A 27 -13.64 -13.15 14.42
N LEU A 28 -13.60 -14.24 13.69
CA LEU A 28 -12.43 -15.12 13.57
C LEU A 28 -11.75 -14.99 12.21
N MET A 29 -12.46 -14.49 11.19
CA MET A 29 -11.88 -14.17 9.86
C MET A 29 -11.17 -12.82 9.88
N LEU A 30 -10.19 -12.67 8.99
CA LEU A 30 -9.61 -11.36 8.67
C LEU A 30 -10.70 -10.42 8.14
N GLU A 31 -10.58 -9.13 8.44
CA GLU A 31 -11.50 -8.14 7.88
C GLU A 31 -11.18 -7.87 6.41
N LYS A 32 -12.15 -8.03 5.53
CA LYS A 32 -12.01 -7.72 4.10
C LYS A 32 -12.04 -6.22 3.87
N THR A 33 -10.88 -5.64 3.57
CA THR A 33 -10.76 -4.22 3.29
C THR A 33 -10.32 -3.95 1.86
N TRP A 34 -10.50 -2.71 1.42
CA TRP A 34 -10.16 -2.30 0.06
C TRP A 34 -9.55 -0.91 0.02
N ARG A 35 -8.42 -0.76 -0.70
CA ARG A 35 -7.83 0.54 -0.99
C ARG A 35 -8.73 1.31 -1.95
N TRP A 36 -9.27 2.43 -1.49
CA TRP A 36 -10.16 3.33 -2.20
C TRP A 36 -9.58 4.75 -2.20
N PHE A 37 -9.56 5.41 -3.36
CA PHE A 37 -8.89 6.69 -3.55
C PHE A 37 -9.80 7.91 -3.37
N GLY A 38 -10.88 7.75 -2.62
CA GLY A 38 -11.78 8.84 -2.29
C GLY A 38 -12.95 8.98 -3.26
N ARG A 39 -13.74 10.02 -3.07
CA ARG A 39 -15.04 10.21 -3.75
C ARG A 39 -14.97 10.30 -5.27
N GLN A 40 -13.78 10.52 -5.83
CA GLN A 40 -13.55 10.57 -7.28
C GLN A 40 -13.04 9.23 -7.85
N ASP A 41 -12.85 8.22 -7.01
CA ASP A 41 -12.45 6.88 -7.47
C ASP A 41 -13.50 6.30 -8.42
N LYS A 42 -13.04 5.71 -9.50
CA LYS A 42 -13.90 5.01 -10.48
C LYS A 42 -14.54 3.77 -9.89
N ILE A 43 -13.93 3.19 -8.86
CA ILE A 43 -14.47 2.07 -8.09
C ILE A 43 -15.30 2.66 -6.95
N THR A 44 -16.61 2.55 -7.08
CA THR A 44 -17.54 3.13 -6.10
C THR A 44 -17.67 2.27 -4.84
N LEU A 45 -18.06 2.88 -3.72
CA LEU A 45 -18.31 2.15 -2.49
C LEU A 45 -19.45 1.11 -2.65
N ASP A 46 -20.45 1.38 -3.49
CA ASP A 46 -21.52 0.41 -3.77
C ASP A 46 -21.00 -0.83 -4.53
N MET A 47 -20.04 -0.66 -5.46
CA MET A 47 -19.37 -1.80 -6.10
C MET A 47 -18.63 -2.64 -5.06
N LEU A 48 -17.92 -1.99 -4.13
CA LEU A 48 -17.16 -2.67 -3.08
C LEU A 48 -18.09 -3.44 -2.12
N ARG A 49 -19.21 -2.86 -1.76
CA ARG A 49 -20.22 -3.52 -0.92
C ARG A 49 -20.77 -4.78 -1.58
N GLN A 50 -21.03 -4.77 -2.91
CA GLN A 50 -21.55 -5.92 -3.64
C GLN A 50 -20.59 -7.12 -3.64
N ILE A 51 -19.29 -6.89 -3.55
CA ILE A 51 -18.27 -7.94 -3.48
C ILE A 51 -17.85 -8.30 -2.04
N GLY A 52 -18.63 -7.85 -1.04
CA GLY A 52 -18.45 -8.23 0.35
C GLY A 52 -17.31 -7.51 1.09
N VAL A 53 -16.84 -6.37 0.60
CA VAL A 53 -15.89 -5.51 1.34
C VAL A 53 -16.58 -4.94 2.58
N GLU A 54 -15.90 -4.95 3.72
CA GLU A 54 -16.43 -4.57 5.01
C GLU A 54 -15.81 -3.27 5.52
N GLY A 55 -14.54 -3.05 5.15
CA GLY A 55 -13.77 -1.90 5.57
C GLY A 55 -13.08 -1.18 4.42
N ILE A 56 -12.95 0.13 4.55
CA ILE A 56 -12.27 0.98 3.59
C ILE A 56 -10.89 1.37 4.11
N VAL A 57 -9.93 1.30 3.21
CA VAL A 57 -8.56 1.79 3.39
C VAL A 57 -8.42 3.04 2.52
N THR A 58 -8.30 4.21 3.13
CA THR A 58 -8.21 5.48 2.40
C THR A 58 -7.48 6.56 3.19
N ALA A 59 -7.29 7.71 2.58
CA ALA A 59 -6.67 8.90 3.17
C ALA A 59 -7.42 10.18 2.75
N LEU A 60 -7.11 11.29 3.40
CA LEU A 60 -7.62 12.61 3.00
C LEU A 60 -6.67 13.21 1.93
N HIS A 61 -6.73 12.67 0.71
CA HIS A 61 -5.82 12.99 -0.40
C HIS A 61 -5.82 14.47 -0.82
N HIS A 62 -6.83 15.25 -0.44
CA HIS A 62 -6.93 16.68 -0.75
C HIS A 62 -6.16 17.57 0.23
N ILE A 63 -5.69 17.03 1.34
CA ILE A 63 -4.91 17.79 2.33
C ILE A 63 -3.42 17.61 2.00
N PRO A 64 -2.67 18.72 1.81
CA PRO A 64 -1.23 18.66 1.53
C PRO A 64 -0.44 17.96 2.62
N ASN A 65 0.68 17.32 2.24
CA ASN A 65 1.60 16.70 3.18
C ASN A 65 2.10 17.72 4.21
N GLY A 66 2.11 17.35 5.48
CA GLY A 66 2.54 18.21 6.58
C GLY A 66 1.45 19.13 7.15
N GLU A 67 0.27 19.13 6.58
CA GLU A 67 -0.87 19.86 7.13
C GLU A 67 -1.71 18.99 8.08
N VAL A 68 -2.33 19.65 9.05
CA VAL A 68 -3.18 18.98 10.05
C VAL A 68 -4.49 18.49 9.40
N TRP A 69 -4.81 17.23 9.62
CA TRP A 69 -6.14 16.70 9.30
C TRP A 69 -7.15 17.14 10.35
N SER A 70 -8.12 17.96 9.94
CA SER A 70 -9.15 18.46 10.85
C SER A 70 -10.13 17.35 11.25
N ARG A 71 -10.74 17.47 12.44
CA ARG A 71 -11.82 16.55 12.83
C ARG A 71 -13.02 16.59 11.90
N GLU A 72 -13.30 17.74 11.29
CA GLU A 72 -14.41 17.90 10.35
C GLU A 72 -14.16 17.10 9.07
N ASP A 73 -12.97 17.20 8.49
CA ASP A 73 -12.61 16.43 7.29
C ASP A 73 -12.62 14.93 7.56
N ILE A 74 -12.04 14.49 8.68
CA ILE A 74 -12.02 13.09 9.11
C ILE A 74 -13.45 12.57 9.29
N ARG A 75 -14.30 13.31 10.02
CA ARG A 75 -15.69 12.95 10.25
C ARG A 75 -16.48 12.88 8.94
N SER A 76 -16.33 13.86 8.07
CA SER A 76 -16.99 13.88 6.76
C SER A 76 -16.65 12.66 5.91
N MET A 77 -15.39 12.22 5.92
CA MET A 77 -14.97 11.02 5.21
C MET A 77 -15.54 9.76 5.87
N ARG A 78 -15.42 9.63 7.19
CA ARG A 78 -15.93 8.50 7.95
C ARG A 78 -17.44 8.32 7.74
N GLU A 79 -18.22 9.39 7.94
CA GLU A 79 -19.68 9.35 7.77
C GLU A 79 -20.10 9.00 6.33
N TYR A 80 -19.35 9.50 5.33
CA TYR A 80 -19.59 9.12 3.95
C TYR A 80 -19.40 7.62 3.72
N ILE A 81 -18.36 7.01 4.27
CA ILE A 81 -18.12 5.57 4.18
C ILE A 81 -19.21 4.78 4.94
N GLU A 82 -19.59 5.24 6.13
CA GLU A 82 -20.63 4.61 6.96
C GLU A 82 -22.02 4.63 6.30
N GLN A 83 -22.35 5.68 5.53
CA GLN A 83 -23.59 5.74 4.73
C GLN A 83 -23.68 4.62 3.68
N HIS A 84 -22.54 4.08 3.22
CA HIS A 84 -22.47 2.91 2.35
C HIS A 84 -22.35 1.58 3.12
N HIS A 85 -22.62 1.58 4.43
CA HIS A 85 -22.61 0.39 5.31
C HIS A 85 -21.23 -0.29 5.44
N MET A 86 -20.16 0.48 5.32
CA MET A 86 -18.78 0.06 5.58
C MET A 86 -18.16 0.94 6.66
N ARG A 87 -16.98 0.58 7.14
CA ARG A 87 -16.23 1.39 8.11
C ARG A 87 -14.93 1.91 7.50
N TRP A 88 -14.41 3.02 7.98
CA TRP A 88 -13.04 3.42 7.68
C TRP A 88 -12.09 2.65 8.58
N SER A 89 -11.57 1.54 8.09
CA SER A 89 -10.78 0.59 8.90
C SER A 89 -9.33 1.01 9.05
N VAL A 90 -8.72 1.55 7.99
CA VAL A 90 -7.31 1.91 7.97
C VAL A 90 -7.11 3.24 7.23
N VAL A 91 -6.32 4.12 7.82
CA VAL A 91 -5.73 5.26 7.11
C VAL A 91 -4.51 4.75 6.35
N GLU A 92 -4.51 4.91 5.05
CA GLU A 92 -3.33 4.63 4.23
C GLU A 92 -3.17 5.70 3.15
N SER A 93 -2.25 6.66 3.35
CA SER A 93 -1.44 6.87 4.55
C SER A 93 -1.77 8.23 5.19
N LEU A 94 -1.41 8.39 6.47
CA LEU A 94 -1.09 9.71 7.00
C LEU A 94 0.36 9.96 6.61
N PRO A 95 0.67 10.92 5.71
CA PRO A 95 2.00 11.04 5.15
C PRO A 95 3.02 11.53 6.16
N VAL A 96 4.18 10.87 6.20
CA VAL A 96 5.35 11.36 6.95
C VAL A 96 6.20 12.21 6.01
N CYS A 97 6.31 13.51 6.29
CA CYS A 97 7.06 14.46 5.47
C CYS A 97 8.53 14.09 5.34
N GLU A 98 9.13 14.40 4.18
CA GLU A 98 10.55 14.15 3.95
C GLU A 98 11.43 14.79 5.05
N SER A 99 11.09 16.01 5.51
CA SER A 99 11.83 16.69 6.56
C SER A 99 11.88 15.92 7.89
N ILE A 100 10.86 15.14 8.20
CA ILE A 100 10.89 14.22 9.35
C ILE A 100 11.87 13.08 9.08
N LYS A 101 11.86 12.53 7.87
CA LYS A 101 12.69 11.37 7.49
C LYS A 101 14.17 11.71 7.45
N TYR A 102 14.57 12.84 6.84
CA TYR A 102 15.99 13.24 6.80
C TYR A 102 16.44 14.07 8.01
N GLY A 103 15.54 14.46 8.92
CA GLY A 103 15.89 15.24 10.13
C GLY A 103 16.04 16.72 9.86
N GLY A 104 15.16 17.31 9.06
CA GLY A 104 15.17 18.72 8.71
C GLY A 104 14.89 19.66 9.89
N LYS A 105 15.09 20.97 9.68
CA LYS A 105 14.97 21.99 10.75
C LYS A 105 13.56 22.19 11.26
N ASP A 106 12.55 21.92 10.42
CA ASP A 106 11.12 22.02 10.69
C ASP A 106 10.51 20.68 11.16
N ARG A 107 11.37 19.67 11.36
CA ARG A 107 10.95 18.32 11.77
C ARG A 107 10.00 18.32 12.96
N ASP A 108 10.31 19.07 14.00
CA ASP A 108 9.56 19.06 15.25
C ASP A 108 8.17 19.70 15.07
N GLU A 109 8.07 20.80 14.31
CA GLU A 109 6.80 21.40 13.95
C GLU A 109 5.90 20.42 13.14
N LEU A 110 6.50 19.72 12.19
CA LEU A 110 5.79 18.72 11.38
C LEU A 110 5.33 17.51 12.22
N ILE A 111 6.14 17.09 13.19
CA ILE A 111 5.74 16.04 14.15
C ILE A 111 4.57 16.52 15.03
N GLU A 112 4.57 17.76 15.49
CA GLU A 112 3.44 18.32 16.26
C GLU A 112 2.14 18.30 15.43
N LYS A 113 2.19 18.72 14.16
CA LYS A 113 1.04 18.64 13.24
C LYS A 113 0.57 17.20 13.02
N TYR A 114 1.51 16.27 12.94
CA TYR A 114 1.22 14.84 12.83
C TYR A 114 0.51 14.32 14.08
N ILE A 115 0.97 14.68 15.27
CA ILE A 115 0.35 14.34 16.56
C ILE A 115 -1.08 14.87 16.64
N ILE A 116 -1.32 16.11 16.24
CA ILE A 116 -2.68 16.68 16.20
C ILE A 116 -3.58 15.89 15.26
N SER A 117 -3.07 15.49 14.10
CA SER A 117 -3.82 14.66 13.14
C SER A 117 -4.16 13.28 13.71
N LEU A 118 -3.22 12.64 14.41
CA LEU A 118 -3.46 11.39 15.13
C LEU A 118 -4.52 11.55 16.23
N GLU A 119 -4.43 12.61 17.04
CA GLU A 119 -5.45 12.89 18.06
C GLU A 119 -6.83 13.06 17.45
N ASN A 120 -6.94 13.78 16.34
CA ASN A 120 -8.19 13.98 15.61
C ASN A 120 -8.74 12.65 15.06
N LEU A 121 -7.90 11.79 14.48
CA LEU A 121 -8.27 10.45 14.01
C LEU A 121 -8.77 9.56 15.17
N GLY A 122 -8.04 9.54 16.28
CA GLY A 122 -8.43 8.78 17.48
C GLY A 122 -9.77 9.23 18.05
N ARG A 123 -10.03 10.55 18.10
CA ARG A 123 -11.32 11.11 18.53
C ARG A 123 -12.47 10.75 17.60
N GLU A 124 -12.20 10.55 16.32
CA GLU A 124 -13.21 10.13 15.33
C GLU A 124 -13.28 8.61 15.16
N GLY A 125 -12.55 7.83 15.98
CA GLY A 125 -12.64 6.36 16.02
C GLY A 125 -11.90 5.63 14.90
N VAL A 126 -10.91 6.26 14.26
CA VAL A 126 -10.05 5.63 13.26
C VAL A 126 -8.70 5.32 13.90
N HIS A 127 -8.41 4.05 14.13
CA HIS A 127 -7.34 3.62 15.03
C HIS A 127 -6.15 2.89 14.36
N THR A 128 -6.22 2.56 13.07
CA THR A 128 -5.11 1.90 12.35
C THR A 128 -4.55 2.82 11.29
N ILE A 129 -3.27 3.15 11.42
CA ILE A 129 -2.59 4.12 10.58
C ILE A 129 -1.40 3.46 9.90
N CYS A 130 -1.54 3.16 8.62
CA CYS A 130 -0.43 2.75 7.76
C CYS A 130 0.36 3.99 7.34
N TYR A 131 1.69 3.92 7.44
CA TYR A 131 2.58 5.00 7.04
C TYR A 131 3.84 4.46 6.36
N ASN A 132 4.46 5.31 5.55
CA ASN A 132 5.72 5.03 4.87
C ASN A 132 6.84 5.85 5.49
N PHE A 133 8.02 5.22 5.66
CA PHE A 133 9.26 5.91 6.07
C PHE A 133 10.37 5.77 5.03
N MET A 134 9.98 5.44 3.81
CA MET A 134 10.88 5.32 2.65
C MET A 134 11.30 6.73 2.18
N PRO A 135 12.60 7.00 1.99
CA PRO A 135 13.05 8.24 1.39
C PRO A 135 12.58 8.41 -0.04
N VAL A 136 11.95 9.53 -0.36
CA VAL A 136 11.54 10.03 -1.67
C VAL A 136 10.53 9.13 -2.41
N LEU A 137 10.80 7.84 -2.53
CA LEU A 137 9.96 6.88 -3.25
C LEU A 137 9.25 5.92 -2.29
N ASP A 138 7.92 5.88 -2.37
CA ASP A 138 7.10 4.93 -1.61
C ASP A 138 7.10 3.53 -2.23
N TRP A 139 7.11 3.45 -3.56
CA TRP A 139 7.27 2.21 -4.31
C TRP A 139 7.80 2.52 -5.71
N ALA A 140 8.41 1.55 -6.39
CA ALA A 140 8.98 1.76 -7.71
C ALA A 140 8.76 0.55 -8.64
N ARG A 141 8.36 0.84 -9.88
CA ARG A 141 8.25 -0.12 -11.00
C ARG A 141 8.74 0.55 -12.28
N THR A 142 9.34 -0.25 -13.16
CA THR A 142 9.82 0.22 -14.46
C THR A 142 8.80 0.02 -15.57
N ASP A 143 7.91 -0.97 -15.43
CA ASP A 143 6.80 -1.21 -16.36
C ASP A 143 5.50 -1.45 -15.56
N LEU A 144 4.45 -0.73 -15.92
CA LEU A 144 3.16 -0.78 -15.25
C LEU A 144 2.16 -1.70 -15.94
N THR A 145 2.49 -2.23 -17.11
CA THR A 145 1.60 -3.07 -17.94
C THR A 145 2.35 -4.23 -18.61
N HIS A 146 3.33 -4.79 -17.92
CA HIS A 146 4.14 -5.89 -18.43
C HIS A 146 3.26 -7.10 -18.75
N PRO A 147 3.30 -7.64 -20.00
CA PRO A 147 2.39 -8.67 -20.43
C PRO A 147 2.62 -10.00 -19.70
N ASN A 148 1.54 -10.70 -19.40
CA ASN A 148 1.52 -12.07 -18.90
C ASN A 148 1.16 -13.03 -20.06
N GLY A 149 1.51 -14.29 -19.95
CA GLY A 149 1.24 -15.28 -21.00
C GLY A 149 -0.22 -15.63 -21.21
N ASP A 150 -1.10 -15.20 -20.30
CA ASP A 150 -2.55 -15.41 -20.31
C ASP A 150 -3.36 -14.23 -20.88
N GLY A 151 -2.69 -13.19 -21.35
CA GLY A 151 -3.32 -11.97 -21.88
C GLY A 151 -3.61 -10.88 -20.85
N THR A 152 -3.34 -11.13 -19.57
CA THR A 152 -3.33 -10.09 -18.54
C THR A 152 -1.99 -9.35 -18.54
N SER A 153 -1.87 -8.26 -17.78
CA SER A 153 -0.59 -7.60 -17.53
C SER A 153 -0.39 -7.31 -16.04
N SER A 154 0.87 -7.19 -15.64
CA SER A 154 1.26 -6.96 -14.25
C SER A 154 2.31 -5.88 -14.13
N LEU A 155 2.48 -5.35 -12.92
CA LEU A 155 3.58 -4.45 -12.61
C LEU A 155 4.91 -5.22 -12.61
N TYR A 156 5.95 -4.60 -13.17
CA TYR A 156 7.27 -5.20 -13.32
C TYR A 156 8.37 -4.23 -12.92
N PHE A 157 9.42 -4.76 -12.33
CA PHE A 157 10.64 -4.04 -11.99
C PHE A 157 11.84 -4.71 -12.66
N SER A 158 12.51 -3.97 -13.54
CA SER A 158 13.78 -4.36 -14.13
C SER A 158 14.93 -3.61 -13.47
N HIS A 159 15.90 -4.34 -12.95
CA HIS A 159 17.13 -3.75 -12.41
C HIS A 159 17.91 -2.98 -13.47
N ALA A 160 17.96 -3.48 -14.69
CA ALA A 160 18.69 -2.84 -15.77
C ALA A 160 18.01 -1.53 -16.21
N GLU A 161 16.67 -1.52 -16.40
CA GLU A 161 15.93 -0.29 -16.71
C GLU A 161 16.03 0.73 -15.58
N PHE A 162 15.96 0.28 -14.34
CA PHE A 162 16.10 1.15 -13.18
C PHE A 162 17.52 1.73 -13.07
N ALA A 163 18.57 0.92 -13.35
CA ALA A 163 19.94 1.39 -13.43
C ALA A 163 20.15 2.38 -14.59
N TYR A 164 19.51 2.13 -15.75
CA TYR A 164 19.50 3.08 -16.86
C TYR A 164 18.90 4.41 -16.44
N PHE A 165 17.74 4.38 -15.77
CA PHE A 165 17.10 5.60 -15.26
C PHE A 165 18.05 6.36 -14.31
N ASP A 166 18.71 5.68 -13.37
CA ASP A 166 19.63 6.30 -12.42
C ASP A 166 20.91 6.86 -13.09
N CYS A 167 21.56 6.06 -13.94
CA CYS A 167 22.85 6.41 -14.53
C CYS A 167 22.74 7.35 -15.74
N LYS A 168 21.74 7.17 -16.62
CA LYS A 168 21.64 7.87 -17.91
C LYS A 168 20.62 9.02 -17.88
N ILE A 169 19.48 8.87 -17.19
CA ILE A 169 18.43 9.91 -17.13
C ILE A 169 18.67 10.84 -15.94
N LEU A 170 18.75 10.32 -14.72
CA LEU A 170 19.04 11.11 -13.52
C LEU A 170 20.48 11.61 -13.52
N LYS A 171 21.41 10.83 -14.05
CA LYS A 171 22.86 11.11 -14.01
C LYS A 171 23.33 11.38 -12.58
N ARG A 172 22.85 10.58 -11.62
CA ARG A 172 23.21 10.72 -10.21
C ARG A 172 24.70 10.45 -10.04
N LYS A 173 25.37 11.32 -9.31
CA LYS A 173 26.81 11.20 -9.06
C LYS A 173 27.12 9.89 -8.33
N GLY A 174 27.99 9.06 -8.92
CA GLY A 174 28.40 7.76 -8.33
C GLY A 174 27.33 6.67 -8.43
N ALA A 175 26.32 6.83 -9.30
CA ALA A 175 25.25 5.83 -9.49
C ALA A 175 25.80 4.45 -9.81
N GLU A 176 26.83 4.36 -10.68
CA GLU A 176 27.40 3.09 -11.11
C GLU A 176 27.90 2.21 -9.96
N ALA A 177 28.36 2.80 -8.86
CA ALA A 177 28.84 2.06 -7.70
C ALA A 177 27.73 1.23 -6.99
N GLY A 178 26.46 1.51 -7.27
CA GLY A 178 25.31 0.80 -6.73
C GLY A 178 24.86 -0.41 -7.56
N TYR A 179 25.52 -0.71 -8.69
CA TYR A 179 25.10 -1.75 -9.63
C TYR A 179 26.23 -2.74 -9.93
N THR A 180 25.86 -3.97 -10.30
CA THR A 180 26.84 -4.99 -10.70
C THR A 180 27.40 -4.67 -12.10
N ALA A 181 28.55 -5.26 -12.44
CA ALA A 181 29.15 -5.11 -13.75
C ALA A 181 28.19 -5.58 -14.86
N GLU A 182 27.50 -6.68 -14.65
CA GLU A 182 26.53 -7.25 -15.59
C GLU A 182 25.35 -6.30 -15.83
N THR A 183 24.86 -5.66 -14.75
CA THR A 183 23.79 -4.65 -14.87
C THR A 183 24.28 -3.43 -15.68
N LEU A 184 25.50 -2.96 -15.44
CA LEU A 184 26.07 -1.83 -16.17
C LEU A 184 26.35 -2.16 -17.63
N GLU A 185 26.76 -3.37 -17.98
CA GLU A 185 26.88 -3.82 -19.37
C GLU A 185 25.51 -3.81 -20.07
N GLU A 186 24.44 -4.20 -19.37
CA GLU A 186 23.08 -4.12 -19.91
C GLU A 186 22.65 -2.65 -20.12
N VAL A 187 22.91 -1.78 -19.16
CA VAL A 187 22.66 -0.31 -19.29
C VAL A 187 23.37 0.25 -20.53
N GLU A 188 24.60 -0.16 -20.78
CA GLU A 188 25.34 0.31 -21.96
C GLU A 188 24.72 -0.25 -23.25
N ARG A 189 24.31 -1.51 -23.29
CA ARG A 189 23.57 -2.07 -24.44
C ARG A 189 22.26 -1.32 -24.69
N MET A 190 21.50 -1.02 -23.64
CA MET A 190 20.27 -0.24 -23.74
C MET A 190 20.52 1.16 -24.29
N SER A 191 21.63 1.81 -23.93
CA SER A 191 21.94 3.16 -24.38
C SER A 191 22.14 3.28 -25.91
N HIS A 192 22.39 2.17 -26.61
CA HIS A 192 22.55 2.14 -28.06
C HIS A 192 21.21 2.07 -28.83
N HIS A 193 20.11 1.69 -28.17
CA HIS A 193 18.82 1.50 -28.84
C HIS A 193 17.62 2.16 -28.14
N PHE A 194 17.77 2.63 -26.89
CA PHE A 194 16.72 3.37 -26.21
C PHE A 194 16.43 4.67 -26.93
N THR A 195 15.15 4.92 -27.14
CA THR A 195 14.62 6.12 -27.76
C THR A 195 14.23 7.16 -26.69
N ALA A 196 13.97 8.38 -27.09
CA ALA A 196 13.40 9.39 -26.19
C ALA A 196 12.04 8.97 -25.60
N GLU A 197 11.29 8.13 -26.30
CA GLU A 197 10.01 7.57 -25.82
C GLU A 197 10.25 6.55 -24.69
N ASP A 198 11.27 5.71 -24.81
CA ASP A 198 11.66 4.76 -23.74
C ASP A 198 12.11 5.50 -22.48
N GLU A 199 12.91 6.56 -22.63
CA GLU A 199 13.33 7.38 -21.49
C GLU A 199 12.14 8.10 -20.85
N HIS A 200 11.23 8.66 -21.66
CA HIS A 200 10.01 9.28 -21.16
C HIS A 200 9.13 8.26 -20.41
N ARG A 201 8.95 7.06 -20.95
CA ARG A 201 8.21 5.96 -20.28
C ARG A 201 8.80 5.64 -18.91
N LEU A 202 10.13 5.57 -18.77
CA LEU A 202 10.77 5.31 -17.47
C LEU A 202 10.55 6.45 -16.48
N VAL A 203 10.66 7.71 -16.92
CA VAL A 203 10.35 8.88 -16.08
C VAL A 203 8.90 8.82 -15.59
N GLU A 204 7.97 8.63 -16.54
CA GLU A 204 6.54 8.51 -16.22
C GLU A 204 6.26 7.39 -15.23
N ASN A 205 6.81 6.19 -15.46
CA ASN A 205 6.53 5.04 -14.61
C ASN A 205 7.17 5.17 -13.23
N ILE A 206 8.44 5.58 -13.14
CA ILE A 206 9.21 5.55 -11.89
C ILE A 206 8.88 6.72 -10.97
N ILE A 207 8.69 7.94 -11.49
CA ILE A 207 8.57 9.14 -10.65
C ILE A 207 7.27 9.92 -10.81
N VAL A 208 6.50 9.73 -11.87
CA VAL A 208 5.23 10.44 -12.04
C VAL A 208 4.05 9.56 -11.63
N LYS A 209 3.82 8.45 -12.34
CA LYS A 209 2.62 7.62 -12.13
C LYS A 209 2.65 6.84 -10.82
N THR A 210 3.82 6.37 -10.37
CA THR A 210 3.93 5.61 -9.11
C THR A 210 3.88 6.52 -7.88
N GLN A 211 4.32 7.76 -7.97
CA GLN A 211 4.35 8.67 -6.82
C GLN A 211 3.17 9.65 -6.78
N GLY A 212 2.63 10.04 -7.92
CA GLY A 212 1.65 11.11 -8.02
C GLY A 212 0.38 10.90 -7.18
N PHE A 213 -0.11 9.68 -7.06
CA PHE A 213 -1.29 9.38 -6.26
C PHE A 213 -0.99 8.95 -4.81
N VAL A 214 0.28 8.76 -4.46
CA VAL A 214 0.70 8.31 -3.12
C VAL A 214 1.12 9.51 -2.27
N ASN A 215 2.15 10.24 -2.68
CA ASN A 215 2.72 11.33 -1.88
C ASN A 215 2.55 12.73 -2.51
N GLY A 216 2.19 12.82 -3.79
CA GLY A 216 1.92 14.08 -4.48
C GLY A 216 3.14 15.00 -4.66
N ASN A 217 4.35 14.52 -4.38
CA ASN A 217 5.58 15.33 -4.51
C ASN A 217 5.89 15.68 -5.97
N ILE A 218 5.54 14.78 -6.90
CA ILE A 218 5.68 14.98 -8.34
C ILE A 218 4.41 14.49 -9.01
N THR A 219 3.86 15.29 -9.91
CA THR A 219 2.59 15.04 -10.59
C THR A 219 2.75 15.12 -12.10
N GLU A 220 1.74 14.68 -12.84
CA GLU A 220 1.66 14.81 -14.31
C GLU A 220 1.64 16.26 -14.81
N HIS A 221 1.44 17.24 -13.92
CA HIS A 221 1.41 18.66 -14.25
C HIS A 221 2.79 19.32 -14.10
N ASP A 222 3.80 18.60 -13.60
CA ASP A 222 5.14 19.14 -13.41
C ASP A 222 5.93 19.12 -14.72
N GLU A 223 6.37 20.29 -15.17
CA GLU A 223 7.14 20.44 -16.44
C GLU A 223 8.54 19.82 -16.36
N ARG A 224 9.10 19.66 -15.17
CA ARG A 224 10.48 19.20 -14.94
C ARG A 224 10.57 18.14 -13.83
N PRO A 225 9.91 16.99 -13.98
CA PRO A 225 9.85 15.99 -12.93
C PRO A 225 11.23 15.45 -12.52
N VAL A 226 12.17 15.33 -13.46
CA VAL A 226 13.54 14.84 -13.21
C VAL A 226 14.33 15.80 -12.33
N GLU A 227 14.24 17.12 -12.56
CA GLU A 227 14.91 18.12 -11.72
C GLU A 227 14.33 18.20 -10.33
N ILE A 228 13.01 18.12 -10.18
CA ILE A 228 12.34 18.06 -8.89
C ILE A 228 12.82 16.83 -8.14
N PHE A 229 12.84 15.68 -8.81
CA PHE A 229 13.27 14.42 -8.21
C PHE A 229 14.74 14.45 -7.75
N ARG A 230 15.65 15.02 -8.57
CA ARG A 230 17.05 15.25 -8.15
C ARG A 230 17.16 16.11 -6.90
N SER A 231 16.33 17.16 -6.81
CA SER A 231 16.32 18.03 -5.62
C SER A 231 15.86 17.30 -4.38
N LEU A 232 14.88 16.39 -4.49
CA LEU A 232 14.44 15.54 -3.40
C LEU A 232 15.52 14.54 -2.97
N LEU A 233 16.21 13.91 -3.93
CA LEU A 233 17.33 13.01 -3.62
C LEU A 233 18.46 13.73 -2.88
N ALA A 234 18.78 14.98 -3.25
CA ALA A 234 19.82 15.77 -2.61
C ALA A 234 19.55 16.08 -1.12
N LEU A 235 18.29 16.02 -0.66
CA LEU A 235 17.95 16.17 0.77
C LEU A 235 18.51 15.03 1.62
N TYR A 236 18.84 13.90 1.00
CA TYR A 236 19.39 12.72 1.67
C TYR A 236 20.90 12.58 1.55
N ASP A 237 21.60 13.60 1.01
CA ASP A 237 23.05 13.59 0.96
C ASP A 237 23.64 13.49 2.39
N GLY A 238 24.39 12.40 2.63
CA GLY A 238 24.97 12.12 3.95
C GLY A 238 24.04 11.41 4.94
N ILE A 239 22.80 11.09 4.55
CA ILE A 239 21.87 10.29 5.37
C ILE A 239 22.07 8.81 5.07
N ASP A 240 22.75 8.12 5.95
CA ASP A 240 22.92 6.67 5.89
C ASP A 240 21.79 5.91 6.59
N LYS A 241 21.89 4.58 6.61
CA LYS A 241 20.90 3.70 7.24
C LYS A 241 20.71 3.98 8.73
N GLU A 242 21.79 4.24 9.45
CA GLU A 242 21.74 4.46 10.89
C GLU A 242 21.13 5.84 11.21
N GLN A 243 21.43 6.84 10.39
CA GLN A 243 20.81 8.16 10.55
C GLN A 243 19.30 8.11 10.25
N LEU A 244 18.88 7.40 9.17
CA LEU A 244 17.46 7.24 8.86
C LEU A 244 16.73 6.47 9.97
N ARG A 245 17.36 5.44 10.55
CA ARG A 245 16.87 4.71 11.73
C ARG A 245 16.71 5.61 12.93
N ALA A 246 17.71 6.45 13.22
CA ALA A 246 17.64 7.39 14.33
C ALA A 246 16.50 8.40 14.16
N ASN A 247 16.27 8.89 12.94
CA ASN A 247 15.15 9.78 12.62
C ASN A 247 13.80 9.08 12.77
N MET A 248 13.68 7.82 12.34
CA MET A 248 12.46 7.01 12.53
C MET A 248 12.18 6.78 14.01
N LYS A 249 13.21 6.43 14.80
CA LYS A 249 13.05 6.25 16.24
C LYS A 249 12.58 7.54 16.91
N TYR A 250 13.19 8.67 16.58
CA TYR A 250 12.79 9.97 17.11
C TYR A 250 11.32 10.30 16.82
N PHE A 251 10.89 10.07 15.58
CA PHE A 251 9.49 10.24 15.18
C PHE A 251 8.55 9.32 15.98
N LEU A 252 8.87 8.02 16.07
CA LEU A 252 8.04 7.06 16.78
C LEU A 252 7.95 7.39 18.29
N GLU A 253 9.06 7.73 18.94
CA GLU A 253 9.05 8.13 20.35
C GLU A 253 8.15 9.35 20.61
N ALA A 254 8.13 10.31 19.69
CA ALA A 254 7.29 11.51 19.80
C ALA A 254 5.79 11.22 19.66
N ILE A 255 5.39 10.28 18.77
CA ILE A 255 3.97 9.99 18.52
C ILE A 255 3.38 8.90 19.42
N MET A 256 4.17 8.04 20.04
CA MET A 256 3.63 6.95 20.90
C MET A 256 2.74 7.43 22.05
N PRO A 257 2.99 8.55 22.71
CA PRO A 257 2.08 9.04 23.76
C PRO A 257 0.65 9.30 23.30
N VAL A 258 0.45 9.82 22.09
CA VAL A 258 -0.90 10.01 21.53
C VAL A 258 -1.50 8.70 21.06
N CYS A 259 -0.70 7.80 20.49
CA CYS A 259 -1.13 6.46 20.11
C CYS A 259 -1.64 5.65 21.32
N ASN A 260 -0.89 5.65 22.41
CA ASN A 260 -1.31 5.00 23.67
C ASN A 260 -2.59 5.61 24.26
N ARG A 261 -2.76 6.94 24.18
CA ARG A 261 -3.97 7.62 24.68
C ARG A 261 -5.23 7.20 23.96
N TRP A 262 -5.14 7.01 22.65
CA TRP A 262 -6.27 6.71 21.79
C TRP A 262 -6.29 5.27 21.28
N GLU A 263 -5.43 4.39 21.81
CA GLU A 263 -5.27 3.00 21.36
C GLU A 263 -5.12 2.86 19.84
N MET A 264 -4.25 3.68 19.26
CA MET A 264 -4.01 3.75 17.82
C MET A 264 -2.80 2.91 17.44
N ASN A 265 -2.94 2.12 16.41
CA ASN A 265 -1.87 1.29 15.87
C ASN A 265 -1.18 2.00 14.70
N MET A 266 0.08 2.33 14.88
CA MET A 266 0.96 2.79 13.81
C MET A 266 1.59 1.58 13.15
N CYS A 267 1.41 1.42 11.86
CA CYS A 267 1.95 0.27 11.13
C CYS A 267 2.75 0.73 9.90
N VAL A 268 4.08 0.55 9.99
CA VAL A 268 4.97 0.92 8.89
C VAL A 268 4.83 -0.05 7.73
N HIS A 269 4.78 0.49 6.51
CA HIS A 269 4.85 -0.30 5.27
C HIS A 269 6.31 -0.69 4.99
N PRO A 270 6.60 -1.96 4.64
CA PRO A 270 7.95 -2.37 4.21
C PRO A 270 8.38 -1.64 2.95
N ASP A 271 9.69 -1.52 2.76
CA ASP A 271 10.28 -0.95 1.55
C ASP A 271 9.80 -1.70 0.28
N ASP A 272 9.44 -0.96 -0.78
CA ASP A 272 8.99 -1.52 -2.04
C ASP A 272 9.72 -0.87 -3.25
N PRO A 273 10.68 -1.56 -3.84
CA PRO A 273 11.17 -2.90 -3.49
C PRO A 273 12.03 -2.91 -2.22
N PRO A 274 12.18 -4.08 -1.57
CA PRO A 274 13.01 -4.25 -0.38
C PRO A 274 14.50 -4.39 -0.75
N LEU A 275 14.96 -3.42 -1.53
CA LEU A 275 16.28 -3.34 -2.14
C LEU A 275 16.80 -1.91 -2.02
N GLN A 276 18.10 -1.75 -1.89
CA GLN A 276 18.73 -0.42 -1.93
C GLN A 276 18.65 0.12 -3.36
N ILE A 277 18.04 1.28 -3.53
CA ILE A 277 17.88 1.95 -4.83
C ILE A 277 18.28 3.42 -4.72
N LEU A 278 18.80 4.00 -5.80
CA LEU A 278 19.20 5.41 -5.92
C LEU A 278 20.18 5.87 -4.82
N GLY A 279 20.94 4.95 -4.22
CA GLY A 279 21.80 5.27 -3.09
C GLY A 279 21.06 5.66 -1.80
N LEU A 280 19.73 5.59 -1.77
CA LEU A 280 18.91 5.89 -0.60
C LEU A 280 18.93 4.74 0.41
N PRO A 281 18.99 5.01 1.71
CA PRO A 281 18.89 3.96 2.72
C PRO A 281 17.49 3.35 2.75
N ARG A 282 17.42 2.03 3.01
CA ARG A 282 16.20 1.26 3.24
C ARG A 282 16.29 0.61 4.61
N ILE A 283 15.23 0.70 5.43
CA ILE A 283 15.24 0.34 6.85
C ILE A 283 14.13 -0.61 7.28
N VAL A 284 13.26 -1.07 6.35
CA VAL A 284 12.21 -2.06 6.61
C VAL A 284 12.16 -3.06 5.44
N SER A 285 13.29 -3.68 5.11
CA SER A 285 13.46 -4.54 3.92
C SER A 285 13.57 -6.03 4.24
N CYS A 286 13.91 -6.41 5.48
CA CYS A 286 14.21 -7.78 5.86
C CYS A 286 13.93 -8.05 7.35
N ASP A 287 14.14 -9.29 7.79
CA ASP A 287 13.94 -9.72 9.18
C ASP A 287 14.65 -8.81 10.19
N GLN A 288 15.94 -8.54 9.98
CA GLN A 288 16.74 -7.71 10.89
C GLN A 288 16.23 -6.26 10.96
N ASP A 289 15.74 -5.73 9.86
CA ASP A 289 15.19 -4.37 9.82
C ASP A 289 13.87 -4.27 10.60
N ILE A 290 12.97 -5.24 10.39
CA ILE A 290 11.68 -5.32 11.09
C ILE A 290 11.93 -5.51 12.60
N GLU A 291 12.83 -6.41 12.97
CA GLU A 291 13.19 -6.64 14.37
C GLU A 291 13.76 -5.39 15.02
N TRP A 292 14.67 -4.70 14.32
CA TRP A 292 15.22 -3.43 14.78
C TRP A 292 14.11 -2.40 15.02
N MET A 293 13.21 -2.20 14.07
CA MET A 293 12.14 -1.20 14.15
C MET A 293 11.21 -1.47 15.34
N LEU A 294 10.81 -2.72 15.54
CA LEU A 294 9.93 -3.10 16.64
C LEU A 294 10.62 -2.97 18.01
N ASN A 295 11.93 -3.17 18.08
CA ASN A 295 12.71 -3.06 19.31
C ASN A 295 13.19 -1.63 19.59
N ALA A 296 13.34 -0.79 18.59
CA ALA A 296 13.75 0.61 18.74
C ALA A 296 12.75 1.41 19.60
N VAL A 297 11.45 1.10 19.43
CA VAL A 297 10.36 1.62 20.27
C VAL A 297 9.43 0.44 20.58
N PRO A 298 9.63 -0.27 21.71
CA PRO A 298 8.96 -1.53 22.02
C PRO A 298 7.54 -1.32 22.57
N ASP A 299 6.77 -0.45 21.93
CA ASP A 299 5.38 -0.19 22.24
C ASP A 299 4.46 -1.11 21.43
N LYS A 300 3.36 -1.58 22.03
CA LYS A 300 2.38 -2.46 21.35
C LYS A 300 1.75 -1.78 20.13
N HIS A 301 1.64 -0.47 20.14
CA HIS A 301 1.06 0.34 19.07
C HIS A 301 2.06 0.67 17.93
N ASN A 302 3.36 0.40 18.12
CA ASN A 302 4.34 0.41 17.04
C ASN A 302 4.36 -0.97 16.38
N GLY A 303 3.92 -1.09 15.15
CA GLY A 303 3.77 -2.35 14.45
C GLY A 303 4.04 -2.29 12.96
N LEU A 304 3.62 -3.32 12.28
CA LEU A 304 3.90 -3.57 10.88
C LEU A 304 2.62 -3.61 10.04
N THR A 305 2.63 -2.96 8.89
CA THR A 305 1.83 -3.33 7.75
C THR A 305 2.54 -4.50 7.08
N PHE A 306 2.04 -5.72 7.21
CA PHE A 306 2.67 -6.86 6.57
C PHE A 306 2.30 -6.90 5.10
N CYS A 307 3.12 -6.25 4.26
CA CYS A 307 2.95 -6.29 2.81
C CYS A 307 3.69 -7.50 2.22
N ALA A 308 2.94 -8.58 1.98
CA ALA A 308 3.51 -9.82 1.45
C ALA A 308 4.15 -9.62 0.06
N GLY A 309 3.59 -8.72 -0.77
CA GLY A 309 4.14 -8.40 -2.07
C GLY A 309 5.49 -7.72 -2.02
N SER A 310 5.64 -6.68 -1.20
CA SER A 310 6.91 -5.98 -1.02
C SER A 310 7.97 -6.95 -0.48
N LEU A 311 7.66 -7.68 0.58
CA LEU A 311 8.61 -8.64 1.17
C LEU A 311 8.97 -9.76 0.20
N SER A 312 8.04 -10.27 -0.61
CA SER A 312 8.30 -11.34 -1.58
C SER A 312 9.13 -10.89 -2.80
N ALA A 313 9.22 -9.59 -3.07
CA ALA A 313 10.10 -9.05 -4.11
C ALA A 313 11.60 -9.16 -3.73
N GLY A 314 11.91 -9.30 -2.44
CA GLY A 314 13.26 -9.61 -1.96
C GLY A 314 13.53 -11.11 -1.96
N ALA A 315 14.45 -11.59 -2.80
CA ALA A 315 14.82 -13.01 -2.86
C ALA A 315 15.33 -13.57 -1.51
N HIS A 316 15.85 -12.70 -0.65
CA HIS A 316 16.39 -13.01 0.67
C HIS A 316 15.32 -13.24 1.75
N ASN A 317 14.07 -12.93 1.49
CA ASN A 317 12.99 -13.04 2.47
C ASN A 317 12.26 -14.39 2.36
N ASP A 318 12.08 -15.06 3.49
CA ASP A 318 11.11 -16.14 3.70
C ASP A 318 9.83 -15.52 4.27
N VAL A 319 8.87 -15.21 3.41
CA VAL A 319 7.67 -14.45 3.77
C VAL A 319 6.79 -15.17 4.81
N PRO A 320 6.54 -16.48 4.72
CA PRO A 320 5.85 -17.22 5.76
C PRO A 320 6.58 -17.23 7.12
N ALA A 321 7.91 -17.34 7.12
CA ALA A 321 8.67 -17.26 8.37
C ALA A 321 8.57 -15.89 9.03
N LEU A 322 8.65 -14.82 8.25
CA LEU A 322 8.43 -13.45 8.72
C LEU A 322 7.01 -13.27 9.29
N ALA A 323 5.99 -13.81 8.60
CA ALA A 323 4.62 -13.75 9.08
C ALA A 323 4.45 -14.45 10.44
N ARG A 324 4.99 -15.67 10.61
CA ARG A 324 4.94 -16.37 11.92
C ARG A 324 5.61 -15.57 13.03
N LYS A 325 6.76 -14.95 12.73
CA LYS A 325 7.53 -14.16 13.71
C LYS A 325 6.82 -12.88 14.12
N TYR A 326 6.15 -12.21 13.18
CA TYR A 326 5.64 -10.85 13.38
C TYR A 326 4.12 -10.70 13.39
N ALA A 327 3.34 -11.79 13.25
CA ALA A 327 1.87 -11.72 13.21
C ALA A 327 1.28 -11.01 14.45
N GLY A 328 1.85 -11.19 15.65
CA GLY A 328 1.41 -10.53 16.88
C GLY A 328 1.72 -9.02 16.95
N ARG A 329 2.53 -8.50 16.02
CA ARG A 329 2.88 -7.08 15.92
C ARG A 329 2.46 -6.50 14.55
N THR A 330 1.66 -7.25 13.80
CA THR A 330 1.08 -6.81 12.52
C THR A 330 -0.30 -6.24 12.80
N HIS A 331 -0.56 -5.03 12.33
CA HIS A 331 -1.83 -4.34 12.52
C HIS A 331 -2.63 -4.19 11.23
N PHE A 332 -2.01 -4.46 10.09
CA PHE A 332 -2.62 -4.45 8.78
C PHE A 332 -1.90 -5.40 7.83
N VAL A 333 -2.62 -6.07 6.92
CA VAL A 333 -2.04 -7.03 5.98
C VAL A 333 -2.37 -6.65 4.53
N HIS A 334 -1.33 -6.63 3.68
CA HIS A 334 -1.47 -6.61 2.23
C HIS A 334 -1.17 -8.00 1.67
N LEU A 335 -2.18 -8.64 1.12
CA LEU A 335 -2.02 -9.90 0.41
C LEU A 335 -1.73 -9.62 -1.06
N ARG A 336 -0.50 -9.86 -1.47
CA ARG A 336 0.03 -9.72 -2.82
C ARG A 336 1.22 -10.64 -2.97
N SER A 337 1.51 -11.10 -4.18
CA SER A 337 2.62 -12.00 -4.43
C SER A 337 3.47 -11.54 -5.60
N THR A 338 4.75 -11.87 -5.60
CA THR A 338 5.69 -11.58 -6.68
C THR A 338 6.47 -12.82 -7.10
N ASN A 339 6.95 -12.83 -8.34
CA ASN A 339 7.97 -13.74 -8.83
C ASN A 339 9.27 -12.97 -8.99
N VAL A 340 10.35 -13.46 -8.38
CA VAL A 340 11.71 -12.95 -8.60
C VAL A 340 12.33 -13.74 -9.74
N LEU A 341 12.89 -13.02 -10.71
CA LEU A 341 13.48 -13.56 -11.91
C LEU A 341 15.03 -13.59 -11.77
N PRO A 342 15.74 -14.32 -12.65
CA PRO A 342 17.19 -14.23 -12.72
C PRO A 342 17.67 -12.78 -12.89
N GLY A 343 18.75 -12.40 -12.19
CA GLY A 343 19.24 -11.01 -12.20
C GLY A 343 18.58 -10.10 -11.14
N GLY A 344 17.56 -10.61 -10.42
CA GLY A 344 16.89 -9.85 -9.35
C GLY A 344 15.69 -9.02 -9.81
N ASP A 345 15.38 -9.01 -11.09
CA ASP A 345 14.11 -8.46 -11.60
C ASP A 345 12.95 -9.16 -10.93
N PHE A 346 11.82 -8.47 -10.79
CA PHE A 346 10.62 -9.12 -10.28
C PHE A 346 9.36 -8.64 -10.99
N LYS A 347 8.39 -9.55 -11.02
CA LYS A 347 7.07 -9.31 -11.59
C LYS A 347 6.00 -9.63 -10.55
N GLU A 348 4.98 -8.81 -10.48
CA GLU A 348 3.82 -9.14 -9.65
C GLU A 348 3.07 -10.33 -10.24
N ALA A 349 2.71 -11.26 -9.37
CA ALA A 349 2.04 -12.50 -9.71
C ALA A 349 0.54 -12.43 -9.36
N SER A 350 -0.22 -13.41 -9.85
CA SER A 350 -1.55 -13.65 -9.30
C SER A 350 -1.46 -13.97 -7.79
N HIS A 351 -2.52 -13.73 -7.03
CA HIS A 351 -2.49 -13.93 -5.58
C HIS A 351 -2.16 -15.37 -5.15
N LEU A 352 -2.59 -16.36 -5.90
CA LEU A 352 -2.27 -17.77 -5.62
C LEU A 352 -0.95 -18.24 -6.25
N GLY A 353 -0.31 -17.38 -7.05
CA GLY A 353 1.02 -17.62 -7.61
C GLY A 353 2.13 -16.92 -6.83
N GLY A 354 3.37 -17.07 -7.31
CA GLY A 354 4.52 -16.36 -6.75
C GLY A 354 4.98 -16.86 -5.38
N ARG A 355 5.85 -16.05 -4.74
CA ARG A 355 6.66 -16.44 -3.57
C ARG A 355 6.05 -16.07 -2.23
N ALA A 356 4.93 -15.36 -2.18
CA ALA A 356 4.35 -14.93 -0.90
C ALA A 356 3.62 -16.04 -0.14
N HIS A 357 3.24 -17.14 -0.79
CA HIS A 357 2.51 -18.25 -0.18
C HIS A 357 1.22 -17.82 0.53
N ILE A 358 0.33 -17.13 -0.19
CA ILE A 358 -0.86 -16.46 0.35
C ILE A 358 -1.75 -17.40 1.19
N ILE A 359 -1.90 -18.67 0.80
CA ILE A 359 -2.68 -19.65 1.57
C ILE A 359 -2.12 -19.81 2.99
N GLU A 360 -0.81 -19.91 3.11
CA GLU A 360 -0.13 -20.04 4.40
C GLU A 360 -0.22 -18.75 5.22
N LEU A 361 -0.09 -17.59 4.57
CA LEU A 361 -0.24 -16.30 5.24
C LEU A 361 -1.63 -16.12 5.84
N VAL A 362 -2.68 -16.47 5.11
CA VAL A 362 -4.05 -16.41 5.62
C VAL A 362 -4.20 -17.31 6.86
N ARG A 363 -3.69 -18.56 6.83
CA ARG A 363 -3.70 -19.44 8.00
C ARG A 363 -2.99 -18.82 9.20
N ILE A 364 -1.80 -18.25 8.98
CA ILE A 364 -1.01 -17.63 10.07
C ILE A 364 -1.78 -16.46 10.69
N PHE A 365 -2.18 -15.49 9.89
CA PHE A 365 -2.81 -14.28 10.40
C PHE A 365 -4.19 -14.54 10.99
N GLN A 366 -5.01 -15.38 10.37
CA GLN A 366 -6.34 -15.72 10.87
C GLN A 366 -6.28 -16.50 12.19
N SER A 367 -5.26 -17.35 12.38
CA SER A 367 -5.06 -18.10 13.62
C SER A 367 -4.47 -17.26 14.76
N ILE A 368 -3.57 -16.31 14.46
CA ILE A 368 -2.81 -15.56 15.48
C ILE A 368 -3.50 -14.24 15.82
N ASN A 369 -4.02 -13.55 14.80
CA ASN A 369 -4.60 -12.21 14.94
C ASN A 369 -5.92 -12.10 14.15
N PRO A 370 -6.98 -12.82 14.60
CA PRO A 370 -8.28 -12.81 13.93
C PRO A 370 -8.89 -11.39 13.95
N GLY A 371 -9.63 -11.04 12.89
CA GLY A 371 -10.24 -9.72 12.74
C GLY A 371 -9.26 -8.63 12.25
N LEU A 372 -8.01 -8.97 12.01
CA LEU A 372 -7.00 -8.06 11.46
C LEU A 372 -7.47 -7.51 10.10
N PRO A 373 -7.41 -6.17 9.85
CA PRO A 373 -7.68 -5.61 8.54
C PRO A 373 -6.74 -6.20 7.49
N MET A 374 -7.31 -6.70 6.40
CA MET A 374 -6.60 -7.27 5.28
C MET A 374 -7.13 -6.71 3.98
N ARG A 375 -6.26 -6.35 3.06
CA ARG A 375 -6.64 -6.07 1.69
C ARG A 375 -5.89 -6.94 0.68
N VAL A 376 -6.57 -7.32 -0.38
CA VAL A 376 -5.89 -7.70 -1.60
C VAL A 376 -5.24 -6.44 -2.17
N ASP A 377 -3.95 -6.55 -2.47
CA ASP A 377 -3.16 -5.43 -2.96
C ASP A 377 -3.15 -5.39 -4.49
N HIS A 378 -2.03 -5.09 -5.14
CA HIS A 378 -1.96 -5.08 -6.59
C HIS A 378 -2.36 -6.43 -7.18
N ALA A 379 -3.13 -6.40 -8.25
CA ALA A 379 -3.54 -7.57 -9.02
C ALA A 379 -3.30 -7.34 -10.51
N PRO A 380 -3.21 -8.41 -11.31
CA PRO A 380 -3.09 -8.29 -12.75
C PRO A 380 -4.21 -7.43 -13.35
N LEU A 381 -3.85 -6.58 -14.32
CA LEU A 381 -4.77 -5.83 -15.13
C LEU A 381 -5.46 -6.79 -16.10
N MET A 382 -6.77 -6.88 -16.02
CA MET A 382 -7.58 -7.80 -16.82
C MET A 382 -8.17 -7.10 -18.04
N LEU A 383 -8.59 -7.88 -19.03
CA LEU A 383 -9.22 -7.37 -20.25
C LEU A 383 -10.42 -6.45 -19.92
N GLY A 384 -10.37 -5.24 -20.44
CA GLY A 384 -11.38 -4.20 -20.22
C GLY A 384 -11.02 -3.19 -19.13
N ASP A 385 -10.16 -3.55 -18.18
CA ASP A 385 -9.70 -2.65 -17.11
C ASP A 385 -8.80 -1.51 -17.65
N GLU A 386 -8.08 -1.75 -18.74
CA GLU A 386 -7.16 -0.79 -19.35
C GLU A 386 -7.83 0.52 -19.82
N LYS A 387 -9.15 0.48 -20.07
CA LYS A 387 -9.94 1.63 -20.53
C LYS A 387 -10.64 2.37 -19.39
N MET A 388 -10.56 1.86 -18.18
CA MET A 388 -11.31 2.38 -17.02
C MET A 388 -10.60 3.53 -16.31
N GLY A 389 -9.30 3.73 -16.56
CA GLY A 389 -8.50 4.77 -15.92
C GLY A 389 -8.26 4.52 -14.44
N TYR A 390 -8.09 3.25 -14.04
CA TYR A 390 -7.67 2.88 -12.70
C TYR A 390 -6.20 3.20 -12.47
N ASN A 391 -5.83 3.45 -11.23
CA ASN A 391 -4.44 3.57 -10.85
C ASN A 391 -3.70 2.22 -11.09
N ALA A 392 -2.43 2.31 -11.48
CA ALA A 392 -1.62 1.13 -11.77
C ALA A 392 -1.59 0.15 -10.57
N GLY A 393 -1.87 -1.12 -10.84
CA GLY A 393 -2.01 -2.17 -9.82
C GLY A 393 -3.36 -2.21 -9.10
N TYR A 394 -4.21 -1.18 -9.25
CA TYR A 394 -5.46 -1.05 -8.50
C TYR A 394 -6.73 -1.22 -9.36
N SER A 395 -6.66 -2.08 -10.38
CA SER A 395 -7.83 -2.42 -11.21
C SER A 395 -8.94 -3.10 -10.40
N PHE A 396 -10.19 -3.02 -10.89
CA PHE A 396 -11.33 -3.63 -10.19
C PHE A 396 -11.39 -5.14 -10.38
N HIS A 397 -11.40 -5.63 -11.64
CA HIS A 397 -11.64 -7.05 -11.92
C HIS A 397 -10.54 -7.95 -11.37
N GLY A 398 -9.27 -7.58 -11.55
CA GLY A 398 -8.16 -8.35 -11.02
C GLY A 398 -8.19 -8.47 -9.49
N ARG A 399 -8.46 -7.37 -8.79
CA ARG A 399 -8.58 -7.38 -7.33
C ARG A 399 -9.86 -8.07 -6.85
N MET A 400 -10.97 -7.97 -7.58
CA MET A 400 -12.20 -8.70 -7.27
C MET A 400 -11.98 -10.21 -7.35
N LEU A 401 -11.31 -10.70 -8.40
CA LEU A 401 -10.90 -12.10 -8.50
C LEU A 401 -10.02 -12.52 -7.33
N ALA A 402 -9.02 -11.70 -6.99
CA ALA A 402 -8.12 -11.95 -5.87
C ALA A 402 -8.88 -12.00 -4.53
N LEU A 403 -9.82 -11.09 -4.29
CA LEU A 403 -10.65 -11.07 -3.08
C LEU A 403 -11.47 -12.35 -2.95
N GLY A 404 -12.12 -12.80 -4.04
CA GLY A 404 -12.87 -14.05 -4.04
C GLY A 404 -11.99 -15.28 -3.77
N GLN A 405 -10.75 -15.31 -4.31
CA GLN A 405 -9.78 -16.38 -4.00
C GLN A 405 -9.39 -16.38 -2.51
N VAL A 406 -9.07 -15.22 -1.96
CA VAL A 406 -8.68 -15.07 -0.54
C VAL A 406 -9.85 -15.39 0.39
N GLU A 407 -11.07 -14.98 0.05
CA GLU A 407 -12.28 -15.30 0.83
C GLU A 407 -12.53 -16.81 0.88
N GLY A 408 -12.34 -17.52 -0.24
CA GLY A 408 -12.42 -18.98 -0.27
C GLY A 408 -11.37 -19.66 0.64
N ILE A 409 -10.14 -19.12 0.68
CA ILE A 409 -9.09 -19.60 1.59
C ILE A 409 -9.49 -19.32 3.04
N MET A 410 -9.97 -18.13 3.36
CA MET A 410 -10.40 -17.75 4.71
C MET A 410 -11.51 -18.68 5.21
N ALA A 411 -12.49 -18.99 4.37
CA ALA A 411 -13.57 -19.93 4.71
C ALA A 411 -13.04 -21.35 4.95
N THR A 412 -12.05 -21.80 4.16
CA THR A 412 -11.40 -23.10 4.36
C THR A 412 -10.64 -23.15 5.68
N VAL A 413 -9.94 -22.07 6.03
CA VAL A 413 -9.20 -21.97 7.31
C VAL A 413 -10.16 -21.96 8.49
N ASP A 414 -11.32 -21.33 8.41
CA ASP A 414 -12.35 -21.37 9.45
C ASP A 414 -12.85 -22.81 9.68
N ASP A 415 -13.09 -23.56 8.60
CA ASP A 415 -13.47 -24.97 8.70
C ASP A 415 -12.37 -25.82 9.33
N GLU A 416 -11.10 -25.64 8.93
CA GLU A 416 -9.94 -26.31 9.54
C GLU A 416 -9.82 -26.00 11.05
N LEU A 417 -10.20 -24.80 11.50
CA LEU A 417 -10.18 -24.39 12.91
C LEU A 417 -11.44 -24.81 13.68
N GLY A 418 -12.40 -25.48 13.03
CA GLY A 418 -13.67 -25.91 13.65
C GLY A 418 -14.63 -24.76 13.95
N ILE A 419 -14.53 -23.67 13.20
CA ILE A 419 -15.35 -22.48 13.34
C ILE A 419 -16.57 -22.64 12.42
N ALA A 420 -17.76 -22.75 13.00
CA ALA A 420 -18.98 -22.91 12.23
C ALA A 420 -19.22 -21.68 11.32
N PRO A 421 -19.57 -21.89 10.04
CA PRO A 421 -19.99 -20.78 9.18
C PRO A 421 -21.19 -20.07 9.80
N LYS A 422 -21.13 -18.76 9.85
CA LYS A 422 -22.28 -17.94 10.27
C LYS A 422 -23.31 -17.97 9.13
N GLY A 423 -24.45 -18.58 9.41
CA GLY A 423 -25.62 -18.59 8.51
C GLY A 423 -26.24 -17.20 8.29
#